data_c0c545bc20a167d73e4cbdb37ce08ef4
#
_entry.id   c0c545bc20a167d73e4cbdb37ce08ef4
#
_cell.length_a   1.000
_cell.length_b   1.000
_cell.length_c   1.000
_cell.angle_alpha   90.00
_cell.angle_beta   90.00
_cell.angle_gamma   90.00
#
_symmetry.space_group_name_H-M   'P 1'
#
loop_
_entity.id
_entity.type
_entity.pdbx_description
1 polymer ?
#
loop_
_entity_poly.entity_id
_entity_poly.type
_entity_poly.pdbx_seq_one_letter_code
_entity_poly.pdbx_strand_id
1 'polypeptide(L)'
;MPQSKSPTTEAVPIETRNGYGTTIAAVIHLPAGLDTGATHPAVVVSPSGGGVKEQTAGLYASKLAANGLVAVAYDASFQGESTGMPRQLENPHLRTEDISAVIDFVISLPYVDTHRIGAMGICVGAGYSINAAINDPRIKAVGTVSMGNIGHNFRNGWDGSVADADAAHMLAQGATARIRDASGEGSERYPLAPRRKQDAQNREQEDEWEYYHTPRGQHPNAPGIMTARSLTQIITYDAFHKAEVYLTQPLLLISGSEDGARWMTDEAHDRAASRDKALYVVDGANHMDLYDRQPYVDDVVSQLASFFADRLSRSGA
;
A
#
# COMPACT_ATOMS: atom_id res chain seq x y z
N MET A 1 -32.95 -5.33 -22.79
CA MET A 1 -31.87 -4.36 -22.76
C MET A 1 -30.55 -5.11 -22.89
N PRO A 2 -29.65 -4.79 -23.81
CA PRO A 2 -28.38 -5.48 -23.90
C PRO A 2 -27.56 -5.14 -22.64
N GLN A 3 -27.07 -6.17 -21.95
CA GLN A 3 -26.11 -6.02 -20.87
C GLN A 3 -24.85 -5.35 -21.46
N SER A 4 -24.53 -4.14 -21.02
CA SER A 4 -23.25 -3.52 -21.34
C SER A 4 -22.15 -4.42 -20.76
N LYS A 5 -21.38 -5.07 -21.61
CA LYS A 5 -20.16 -5.75 -21.18
C LYS A 5 -19.29 -4.66 -20.57
N SER A 6 -18.95 -4.80 -19.28
CA SER A 6 -17.93 -3.99 -18.65
C SER A 6 -16.66 -4.04 -19.51
N PRO A 7 -15.99 -2.92 -19.74
CA PRO A 7 -14.75 -2.91 -20.52
C PRO A 7 -13.75 -3.84 -19.82
N THR A 8 -13.25 -4.83 -20.54
CA THR A 8 -12.19 -5.72 -20.05
C THR A 8 -10.88 -4.92 -20.02
N THR A 9 -10.32 -4.73 -18.83
CA THR A 9 -8.97 -4.19 -18.65
C THR A 9 -7.96 -5.26 -19.07
N GLU A 10 -6.84 -4.82 -19.66
CA GLU A 10 -5.71 -5.70 -19.96
C GLU A 10 -4.75 -5.70 -18.76
N ALA A 11 -4.28 -6.88 -18.34
CA ALA A 11 -3.29 -7.04 -17.27
C ALA A 11 -1.99 -7.59 -17.87
N VAL A 12 -0.89 -6.82 -17.76
CA VAL A 12 0.41 -7.15 -18.36
C VAL A 12 1.42 -7.34 -17.24
N PRO A 13 1.99 -8.55 -17.05
CA PRO A 13 3.08 -8.77 -16.12
C PRO A 13 4.34 -8.02 -16.54
N ILE A 14 5.03 -7.43 -15.57
CA ILE A 14 6.30 -6.71 -15.77
C ILE A 14 7.26 -7.01 -14.63
N GLU A 15 8.54 -6.72 -14.87
CA GLU A 15 9.58 -6.71 -13.83
C GLU A 15 10.39 -5.42 -13.92
N THR A 16 10.74 -4.86 -12.77
CA THR A 16 11.70 -3.75 -12.65
C THR A 16 12.71 -4.06 -11.56
N ARG A 17 13.72 -3.22 -11.38
CA ARG A 17 14.73 -3.39 -10.33
C ARG A 17 14.83 -2.14 -9.49
N ASN A 18 14.88 -2.33 -8.18
CA ASN A 18 15.26 -1.25 -7.29
C ASN A 18 16.80 -1.09 -7.24
N GLY A 19 17.25 0.06 -6.75
CA GLY A 19 18.67 0.37 -6.65
C GLY A 19 19.47 -0.54 -5.70
N TYR A 20 18.80 -1.45 -4.96
CA TYR A 20 19.37 -2.37 -3.97
C TYR A 20 19.46 -3.82 -4.46
N GLY A 21 19.26 -4.05 -5.76
CA GLY A 21 19.44 -5.36 -6.39
C GLY A 21 18.25 -6.32 -6.27
N THR A 22 17.10 -5.84 -5.81
CA THR A 22 15.87 -6.61 -5.80
C THR A 22 15.13 -6.44 -7.14
N THR A 23 14.69 -7.54 -7.73
CA THR A 23 13.75 -7.52 -8.86
C THR A 23 12.34 -7.44 -8.31
N ILE A 24 11.56 -6.45 -8.77
CA ILE A 24 10.19 -6.20 -8.38
C ILE A 24 9.26 -6.78 -9.45
N ALA A 25 8.42 -7.72 -9.06
CA ALA A 25 7.36 -8.28 -9.91
C ALA A 25 6.12 -7.39 -9.81
N ALA A 26 5.56 -6.99 -10.95
CA ALA A 26 4.39 -6.13 -10.98
C ALA A 26 3.42 -6.51 -12.11
N VAL A 27 2.23 -5.93 -12.08
CA VAL A 27 1.22 -6.06 -13.13
C VAL A 27 0.70 -4.67 -13.48
N ILE A 28 0.80 -4.30 -14.78
CA ILE A 28 0.15 -3.11 -15.30
C ILE A 28 -1.28 -3.48 -15.69
N HIS A 29 -2.23 -2.71 -15.19
CA HIS A 29 -3.62 -2.74 -15.61
C HIS A 29 -3.88 -1.56 -16.56
N LEU A 30 -4.27 -1.87 -17.78
CA LEU A 30 -4.52 -0.88 -18.81
C LEU A 30 -6.03 -0.66 -19.01
N PRO A 31 -6.47 0.58 -19.23
CA PRO A 31 -7.84 0.87 -19.66
C PRO A 31 -8.18 0.14 -20.96
N ALA A 32 -9.41 -0.32 -21.08
CA ALA A 32 -9.89 -0.93 -22.32
C ALA A 32 -9.78 0.04 -23.50
N GLY A 33 -9.10 -0.38 -24.57
CA GLY A 33 -8.94 0.45 -25.78
C GLY A 33 -8.00 1.64 -25.59
N LEU A 34 -7.03 1.53 -24.68
CA LEU A 34 -6.02 2.56 -24.47
C LEU A 34 -5.35 2.96 -25.78
N ASP A 35 -5.37 4.26 -26.12
CA ASP A 35 -4.62 4.80 -27.25
C ASP A 35 -3.13 4.91 -26.89
N THR A 36 -2.32 3.96 -27.32
CA THR A 36 -0.87 3.97 -27.08
C THR A 36 -0.10 5.02 -27.89
N GLY A 37 -0.76 5.72 -28.80
CA GLY A 37 -0.21 6.87 -29.50
C GLY A 37 -0.33 8.18 -28.72
N ALA A 38 -1.10 8.19 -27.64
CA ALA A 38 -1.24 9.30 -26.71
C ALA A 38 -0.59 8.97 -25.36
N THR A 39 -0.30 10.00 -24.54
CA THR A 39 0.22 9.82 -23.19
C THR A 39 -0.88 9.95 -22.14
N HIS A 40 -0.83 9.07 -21.13
CA HIS A 40 -1.85 8.90 -20.10
C HIS A 40 -1.28 9.07 -18.68
N PRO A 41 -2.09 9.49 -17.70
CA PRO A 41 -1.68 9.45 -16.30
C PRO A 41 -1.51 8.01 -15.81
N ALA A 42 -0.60 7.80 -14.90
CA ALA A 42 -0.38 6.50 -14.28
C ALA A 42 -0.39 6.58 -12.75
N VAL A 43 -0.89 5.51 -12.11
CA VAL A 43 -0.97 5.39 -10.64
C VAL A 43 -0.28 4.11 -10.20
N VAL A 44 0.69 4.22 -9.30
CA VAL A 44 1.34 3.09 -8.64
C VAL A 44 0.57 2.72 -7.39
N VAL A 45 0.19 1.45 -7.24
CA VAL A 45 -0.65 0.93 -6.15
C VAL A 45 0.18 0.05 -5.22
N SER A 46 0.47 0.56 -4.03
CA SER A 46 1.28 -0.12 -3.01
C SER A 46 0.45 -1.11 -2.18
N PRO A 47 0.90 -2.37 -2.05
CA PRO A 47 0.16 -3.40 -1.31
C PRO A 47 0.22 -3.21 0.21
N SER A 48 -0.74 -3.82 0.90
CA SER A 48 -0.78 -3.94 2.37
C SER A 48 0.43 -4.70 2.93
N GLY A 49 0.58 -4.72 4.25
CA GLY A 49 1.63 -5.48 4.94
C GLY A 49 1.51 -6.99 4.66
N GLY A 50 2.57 -7.59 4.11
CA GLY A 50 2.56 -8.99 3.71
C GLY A 50 1.62 -9.34 2.55
N GLY A 51 0.90 -8.36 1.98
CA GLY A 51 0.04 -8.52 0.82
C GLY A 51 0.83 -8.58 -0.49
N VAL A 52 0.20 -9.13 -1.53
CA VAL A 52 0.76 -9.30 -2.87
C VAL A 52 -0.11 -8.62 -3.92
N LYS A 53 0.46 -8.42 -5.10
CA LYS A 53 -0.17 -7.73 -6.24
C LYS A 53 -1.48 -8.34 -6.71
N GLU A 54 -1.72 -9.63 -6.44
CA GLU A 54 -2.95 -10.34 -6.78
C GLU A 54 -4.10 -10.06 -5.81
N GLN A 55 -3.82 -9.51 -4.64
CA GLN A 55 -4.81 -9.22 -3.60
C GLN A 55 -5.39 -7.81 -3.76
N THR A 56 -5.64 -7.10 -2.65
CA THR A 56 -6.31 -5.78 -2.68
C THR A 56 -5.64 -4.76 -3.60
N ALA A 57 -4.30 -4.77 -3.74
CA ALA A 57 -3.60 -3.85 -4.65
C ALA A 57 -4.01 -4.07 -6.11
N GLY A 58 -4.08 -5.33 -6.56
CA GLY A 58 -4.54 -5.67 -7.92
C GLY A 58 -6.00 -5.35 -8.14
N LEU A 59 -6.86 -5.57 -7.13
CA LEU A 59 -8.26 -5.19 -7.20
C LEU A 59 -8.42 -3.68 -7.44
N TYR A 60 -7.74 -2.85 -6.66
CA TYR A 60 -7.79 -1.40 -6.82
C TYR A 60 -7.18 -0.95 -8.15
N ALA A 61 -6.01 -1.49 -8.55
CA ALA A 61 -5.39 -1.18 -9.83
C ALA A 61 -6.30 -1.53 -11.02
N SER A 62 -6.91 -2.71 -11.00
CA SER A 62 -7.88 -3.12 -12.04
C SER A 62 -9.09 -2.19 -12.13
N LYS A 63 -9.64 -1.78 -10.97
CA LYS A 63 -10.78 -0.87 -10.94
C LYS A 63 -10.42 0.56 -11.35
N LEU A 64 -9.22 1.05 -11.01
CA LEU A 64 -8.72 2.34 -11.52
C LEU A 64 -8.53 2.30 -13.03
N ALA A 65 -8.01 1.18 -13.56
CA ALA A 65 -7.89 1.00 -15.00
C ALA A 65 -9.25 0.98 -15.72
N ALA A 66 -10.27 0.36 -15.12
CA ALA A 66 -11.64 0.43 -15.62
C ALA A 66 -12.20 1.87 -15.64
N ASN A 67 -11.62 2.78 -14.85
CA ASN A 67 -11.96 4.21 -14.80
C ASN A 67 -10.98 5.09 -15.63
N GLY A 68 -10.18 4.51 -16.52
CA GLY A 68 -9.38 5.24 -17.51
C GLY A 68 -7.95 5.60 -17.07
N LEU A 69 -7.45 5.06 -15.97
CA LEU A 69 -6.10 5.28 -15.47
C LEU A 69 -5.18 4.09 -15.80
N VAL A 70 -3.96 4.35 -16.26
CA VAL A 70 -2.94 3.29 -16.22
C VAL A 70 -2.60 3.03 -14.75
N ALA A 71 -2.74 1.79 -14.27
CA ALA A 71 -2.52 1.48 -12.87
C ALA A 71 -1.57 0.28 -12.71
N VAL A 72 -0.65 0.34 -11.76
CA VAL A 72 0.38 -0.71 -11.55
C VAL A 72 0.34 -1.21 -10.12
N ALA A 73 -0.01 -2.49 -9.94
CA ALA A 73 0.15 -3.20 -8.68
C ALA A 73 1.46 -4.00 -8.70
N TYR A 74 2.15 -4.10 -7.57
CA TYR A 74 3.44 -4.78 -7.48
C TYR A 74 3.58 -5.58 -6.17
N ASP A 75 4.48 -6.54 -6.17
CA ASP A 75 4.96 -7.20 -4.98
C ASP A 75 6.14 -6.43 -4.41
N ALA A 76 6.12 -6.14 -3.12
CA ALA A 76 7.24 -5.49 -2.48
C ALA A 76 8.49 -6.38 -2.46
N SER A 77 9.66 -5.79 -2.35
CA SER A 77 10.92 -6.51 -2.10
C SER A 77 10.76 -7.56 -1.01
N PHE A 78 11.31 -8.75 -1.20
CA PHE A 78 11.25 -9.92 -0.31
C PHE A 78 9.89 -10.62 -0.21
N GLN A 79 8.87 -10.14 -0.92
CA GLN A 79 7.50 -10.66 -0.84
C GLN A 79 7.01 -11.13 -2.22
N GLY A 80 5.94 -11.90 -2.26
CA GLY A 80 5.33 -12.35 -3.51
C GLY A 80 6.33 -13.02 -4.45
N GLU A 81 6.31 -12.61 -5.70
CA GLU A 81 7.25 -13.03 -6.75
C GLU A 81 8.48 -12.13 -6.86
N SER A 82 8.50 -10.99 -6.15
CA SER A 82 9.70 -10.14 -6.05
C SER A 82 10.82 -10.87 -5.34
N THR A 83 12.05 -10.61 -5.75
CA THR A 83 13.23 -11.28 -5.19
C THR A 83 13.64 -10.68 -3.84
N GLY A 84 14.70 -11.23 -3.25
CA GLY A 84 15.28 -10.79 -1.98
C GLY A 84 15.24 -11.85 -0.88
N MET A 85 16.28 -11.82 -0.05
CA MET A 85 16.43 -12.71 1.11
C MET A 85 16.82 -11.91 2.36
N PRO A 86 16.34 -12.33 3.54
CA PRO A 86 15.39 -13.43 3.77
C PRO A 86 14.02 -13.11 3.23
N ARG A 87 13.26 -14.15 2.81
CA ARG A 87 11.85 -13.94 2.40
C ARG A 87 11.03 -13.37 3.54
N GLN A 88 10.03 -12.55 3.20
CA GLN A 88 9.11 -11.91 4.15
C GLN A 88 9.82 -10.89 5.08
N LEU A 89 10.95 -10.32 4.65
CA LEU A 89 11.53 -9.17 5.33
C LEU A 89 10.65 -7.94 5.11
N GLU A 90 10.21 -7.32 6.18
CA GLU A 90 9.54 -6.02 6.12
C GLU A 90 10.57 -4.92 6.43
N ASN A 91 10.98 -4.21 5.39
CA ASN A 91 11.92 -3.10 5.49
C ASN A 91 11.25 -1.82 4.97
N PRO A 92 10.83 -0.90 5.85
CA PRO A 92 10.11 0.30 5.48
C PRO A 92 10.81 1.17 4.42
N HIS A 93 12.14 1.28 4.49
CA HIS A 93 12.91 2.08 3.54
C HIS A 93 12.91 1.46 2.14
N LEU A 94 13.04 0.12 2.06
CA LEU A 94 12.96 -0.57 0.77
C LEU A 94 11.54 -0.57 0.22
N ARG A 95 10.52 -0.66 1.07
CA ARG A 95 9.12 -0.54 0.65
C ARG A 95 8.83 0.82 0.01
N THR A 96 9.41 1.89 0.54
CA THR A 96 9.33 3.24 -0.03
C THR A 96 10.09 3.32 -1.36
N GLU A 97 11.30 2.77 -1.40
CA GLU A 97 12.14 2.70 -2.63
C GLU A 97 11.49 1.89 -3.74
N ASP A 98 10.80 0.79 -3.42
CA ASP A 98 10.10 -0.03 -4.40
C ASP A 98 9.06 0.78 -5.18
N ILE A 99 8.38 1.74 -4.53
CA ILE A 99 7.44 2.64 -5.21
C ILE A 99 8.17 3.48 -6.26
N SER A 100 9.30 4.09 -5.91
CA SER A 100 10.13 4.88 -6.84
C SER A 100 10.69 4.02 -7.96
N ALA A 101 11.10 2.78 -7.68
CA ALA A 101 11.58 1.85 -8.69
C ALA A 101 10.47 1.43 -9.69
N VAL A 102 9.25 1.26 -9.23
CA VAL A 102 8.09 1.04 -10.11
C VAL A 102 7.82 2.29 -10.95
N ILE A 103 7.94 3.49 -10.38
CA ILE A 103 7.82 4.75 -11.13
C ILE A 103 8.90 4.85 -12.21
N ASP A 104 10.16 4.49 -11.92
CA ASP A 104 11.26 4.47 -12.90
C ASP A 104 10.89 3.63 -14.14
N PHE A 105 10.27 2.48 -13.92
CA PHE A 105 9.77 1.65 -15.01
C PHE A 105 8.60 2.31 -15.74
N VAL A 106 7.61 2.78 -14.98
CA VAL A 106 6.35 3.34 -15.53
C VAL A 106 6.62 4.54 -16.43
N ILE A 107 7.53 5.44 -16.06
CA ILE A 107 7.90 6.60 -16.89
C ILE A 107 8.68 6.25 -18.16
N SER A 108 9.20 5.02 -18.28
CA SER A 108 9.85 4.54 -19.51
C SER A 108 8.84 4.07 -20.56
N LEU A 109 7.56 3.92 -20.21
CA LEU A 109 6.52 3.47 -21.13
C LEU A 109 6.10 4.62 -22.05
N PRO A 110 6.07 4.41 -23.39
CA PRO A 110 5.84 5.49 -24.36
C PRO A 110 4.44 6.11 -24.26
N TYR A 111 3.49 5.42 -23.65
CA TYR A 111 2.12 5.86 -23.45
C TYR A 111 1.85 6.46 -22.06
N VAL A 112 2.89 6.65 -21.23
CA VAL A 112 2.76 7.28 -19.90
C VAL A 112 3.29 8.71 -19.95
N ASP A 113 2.52 9.63 -19.38
CA ASP A 113 2.94 11.02 -19.18
C ASP A 113 3.78 11.12 -17.89
N THR A 114 5.06 11.38 -18.01
CA THR A 114 6.03 11.46 -16.89
C THR A 114 5.71 12.56 -15.88
N HIS A 115 4.87 13.53 -16.23
CA HIS A 115 4.43 14.63 -15.37
C HIS A 115 3.09 14.35 -14.67
N ARG A 116 2.49 13.17 -14.89
CA ARG A 116 1.14 12.82 -14.43
C ARG A 116 1.15 11.48 -13.69
N ILE A 117 2.07 11.33 -12.73
CA ILE A 117 2.23 10.12 -11.92
C ILE A 117 1.57 10.32 -10.57
N GLY A 118 0.66 9.42 -10.21
CA GLY A 118 0.08 9.29 -8.88
C GLY A 118 0.63 8.09 -8.14
N ALA A 119 0.52 8.11 -6.82
CA ALA A 119 0.74 6.95 -5.97
C ALA A 119 -0.48 6.73 -5.08
N MET A 120 -0.81 5.48 -4.83
CA MET A 120 -1.76 5.13 -3.79
C MET A 120 -1.32 3.88 -3.03
N GLY A 121 -1.86 3.69 -1.86
CA GLY A 121 -1.61 2.47 -1.10
C GLY A 121 -2.74 2.11 -0.17
N ILE A 122 -2.72 0.86 0.26
CA ILE A 122 -3.69 0.27 1.18
C ILE A 122 -2.95 -0.17 2.45
N CYS A 123 -3.53 0.08 3.62
CA CYS A 123 -2.95 -0.24 4.92
C CYS A 123 -1.54 0.38 5.07
N VAL A 124 -0.52 -0.38 5.43
CA VAL A 124 0.86 0.13 5.51
C VAL A 124 1.40 0.59 4.15
N GLY A 125 0.87 0.07 3.03
CA GLY A 125 1.15 0.58 1.69
C GLY A 125 0.75 2.05 1.53
N ALA A 126 -0.29 2.50 2.22
CA ALA A 126 -0.69 3.90 2.26
C ALA A 126 0.38 4.76 2.95
N GLY A 127 0.88 4.34 4.11
CA GLY A 127 2.00 5.01 4.79
C GLY A 127 3.25 5.08 3.92
N TYR A 128 3.60 3.98 3.23
CA TYR A 128 4.74 3.98 2.30
C TYR A 128 4.52 4.91 1.10
N SER A 129 3.29 5.02 0.58
CA SER A 129 2.97 5.96 -0.51
C SER A 129 3.09 7.42 -0.06
N ILE A 130 2.70 7.75 1.17
CA ILE A 130 2.96 9.05 1.80
C ILE A 130 4.47 9.31 1.90
N ASN A 131 5.24 8.35 2.42
CA ASN A 131 6.69 8.50 2.55
C ASN A 131 7.39 8.62 1.18
N ALA A 132 6.95 7.86 0.18
CA ALA A 132 7.46 8.00 -1.18
C ALA A 132 7.19 9.40 -1.74
N ALA A 133 5.99 9.96 -1.56
CA ALA A 133 5.67 11.30 -2.03
C ALA A 133 6.47 12.41 -1.34
N ILE A 134 6.84 12.22 -0.06
CA ILE A 134 7.75 13.14 0.66
C ILE A 134 9.14 13.14 0.00
N ASN A 135 9.60 12.00 -0.51
CA ASN A 135 10.96 11.82 -1.02
C ASN A 135 11.07 11.90 -2.55
N ASP A 136 9.98 11.67 -3.28
CA ASP A 136 9.97 11.60 -4.75
C ASP A 136 9.00 12.64 -5.36
N PRO A 137 9.51 13.78 -5.84
CA PRO A 137 8.69 14.86 -6.40
C PRO A 137 8.03 14.51 -7.75
N ARG A 138 8.34 13.34 -8.34
CA ARG A 138 7.64 12.84 -9.53
C ARG A 138 6.22 12.44 -9.22
N ILE A 139 5.91 12.08 -7.97
CA ILE A 139 4.56 11.82 -7.49
C ILE A 139 3.80 13.14 -7.39
N LYS A 140 2.71 13.26 -8.15
CA LYS A 140 1.93 14.52 -8.27
C LYS A 140 0.62 14.50 -7.48
N ALA A 141 0.13 13.34 -7.09
CA ALA A 141 -1.07 13.17 -6.27
C ALA A 141 -0.99 11.86 -5.48
N VAL A 142 -1.54 11.83 -4.27
CA VAL A 142 -1.52 10.64 -3.41
C VAL A 142 -2.92 10.31 -2.93
N GLY A 143 -3.32 9.04 -3.13
CA GLY A 143 -4.52 8.45 -2.56
C GLY A 143 -4.17 7.40 -1.49
N THR A 144 -4.93 7.32 -0.41
CA THR A 144 -4.73 6.30 0.62
C THR A 144 -6.02 5.64 1.03
N VAL A 145 -5.97 4.36 1.39
CA VAL A 145 -7.12 3.59 1.88
C VAL A 145 -6.73 2.86 3.14
N SER A 146 -7.51 3.03 4.21
CA SER A 146 -7.27 2.37 5.51
C SER A 146 -5.80 2.46 5.92
N MET A 147 -5.31 3.67 6.17
CA MET A 147 -3.88 3.93 6.32
C MET A 147 -3.28 3.29 7.57
N GLY A 148 -2.11 2.66 7.39
CA GLY A 148 -1.22 2.25 8.46
C GLY A 148 0.16 2.89 8.32
N ASN A 149 0.64 3.56 9.37
CA ASN A 149 2.05 3.87 9.56
C ASN A 149 2.66 2.70 10.33
N ILE A 150 3.42 1.84 9.67
CA ILE A 150 3.88 0.59 10.27
C ILE A 150 4.67 0.81 11.57
N GLY A 151 5.48 1.85 11.65
CA GLY A 151 6.20 2.18 12.88
C GLY A 151 5.26 2.51 14.03
N HIS A 152 4.25 3.33 13.78
CA HIS A 152 3.22 3.68 14.77
C HIS A 152 2.39 2.46 15.14
N ASN A 153 1.95 1.67 14.17
CA ASN A 153 1.17 0.46 14.45
C ASN A 153 1.89 -0.49 15.41
N PHE A 154 3.20 -0.67 15.25
CA PHE A 154 4.00 -1.54 16.12
C PHE A 154 4.37 -0.88 17.45
N ARG A 155 4.56 0.44 17.51
CA ARG A 155 4.86 1.16 18.75
C ARG A 155 3.62 1.43 19.59
N ASN A 156 2.59 1.95 18.94
CA ASN A 156 1.45 2.55 19.64
C ASN A 156 0.21 1.65 19.65
N GLY A 157 0.30 0.46 19.01
CA GLY A 157 -0.84 -0.45 18.86
C GLY A 157 -1.79 0.00 17.75
N TRP A 158 -2.79 -0.84 17.52
CA TRP A 158 -3.76 -0.62 16.45
C TRP A 158 -4.60 0.65 16.65
N ASP A 159 -4.94 0.94 17.90
CA ASP A 159 -5.78 2.07 18.31
C ASP A 159 -5.01 3.28 18.86
N GLY A 160 -3.69 3.24 18.80
CA GLY A 160 -2.83 4.31 19.31
C GLY A 160 -2.74 4.41 20.84
N SER A 161 -3.21 3.39 21.58
CA SER A 161 -3.29 3.43 23.05
C SER A 161 -1.99 3.09 23.78
N VAL A 162 -0.98 2.54 23.08
CA VAL A 162 0.29 2.08 23.66
C VAL A 162 1.33 3.20 23.60
N ALA A 163 2.09 3.38 24.69
CA ALA A 163 3.17 4.36 24.73
C ALA A 163 4.43 3.83 24.02
N ASP A 164 5.17 4.71 23.34
CA ASP A 164 6.39 4.38 22.57
C ASP A 164 7.40 3.55 23.39
N ALA A 165 7.56 3.87 24.68
CA ALA A 165 8.52 3.19 25.57
C ALA A 165 8.20 1.70 25.77
N ASP A 166 6.93 1.32 25.69
CA ASP A 166 6.49 -0.06 25.89
C ASP A 166 6.88 -0.97 24.72
N ALA A 167 7.16 -0.41 23.55
CA ALA A 167 7.63 -1.15 22.37
C ALA A 167 9.12 -1.53 22.40
N ALA A 168 9.89 -1.07 23.40
CA ALA A 168 11.33 -1.33 23.47
C ALA A 168 11.67 -2.84 23.49
N HIS A 169 10.81 -3.69 24.06
CA HIS A 169 10.97 -5.14 24.06
C HIS A 169 10.99 -5.73 22.62
N MET A 170 10.30 -5.13 21.67
CA MET A 170 10.28 -5.57 20.28
C MET A 170 11.63 -5.36 19.59
N LEU A 171 12.38 -4.32 19.96
CA LEU A 171 13.76 -4.14 19.47
C LEU A 171 14.66 -5.28 19.94
N ALA A 172 14.54 -5.69 21.20
CA ALA A 172 15.29 -6.83 21.74
C ALA A 172 14.92 -8.16 21.05
N GLN A 173 13.61 -8.37 20.78
CA GLN A 173 13.14 -9.52 20.00
C GLN A 173 13.74 -9.52 18.59
N GLY A 174 13.69 -8.40 17.88
CA GLY A 174 14.26 -8.26 16.55
C GLY A 174 15.78 -8.47 16.53
N ALA A 175 16.50 -7.98 17.53
CA ALA A 175 17.95 -8.21 17.68
C ALA A 175 18.26 -9.69 17.92
N THR A 176 17.48 -10.38 18.76
CA THR A 176 17.62 -11.82 18.98
C THR A 176 17.37 -12.61 17.68
N ALA A 177 16.35 -12.24 16.91
CA ALA A 177 16.07 -12.86 15.61
C ALA A 177 17.23 -12.66 14.62
N ARG A 178 17.89 -11.50 14.62
CA ARG A 178 19.08 -11.25 13.80
C ARG A 178 20.27 -12.12 14.18
N ILE A 179 20.47 -12.40 15.48
CA ILE A 179 21.52 -13.32 15.96
C ILE A 179 21.25 -14.73 15.44
N ARG A 180 20.02 -15.23 15.53
CA ARG A 180 19.61 -16.53 15.02
C ARG A 180 19.81 -16.66 13.51
N ASP A 181 19.45 -15.63 12.74
CA ASP A 181 19.69 -15.59 11.30
C ASP A 181 21.20 -15.69 11.00
N ALA A 182 22.05 -14.98 11.74
CA ALA A 182 23.50 -14.97 11.55
C ALA A 182 24.15 -16.30 11.94
N SER A 183 23.59 -17.04 12.91
CA SER A 183 24.07 -18.38 13.29
C SER A 183 23.60 -19.51 12.35
N GLY A 184 22.73 -19.19 11.38
CA GLY A 184 22.19 -20.19 10.44
C GLY A 184 21.00 -21.00 10.99
N GLU A 185 20.44 -20.61 12.13
CA GLU A 185 19.26 -21.26 12.72
C GLU A 185 17.96 -20.95 11.95
N GLY A 186 18.01 -20.00 11.00
CA GLY A 186 16.89 -19.55 10.20
C GLY A 186 16.11 -18.42 10.84
N SER A 187 15.30 -17.75 9.99
CA SER A 187 14.54 -16.56 10.39
C SER A 187 13.35 -16.92 11.24
N GLU A 188 13.28 -16.37 12.44
CA GLU A 188 12.09 -16.40 13.28
C GLU A 188 10.94 -15.64 12.59
N ARG A 189 9.72 -16.16 12.68
CA ARG A 189 8.53 -15.63 12.03
C ARG A 189 7.67 -14.84 13.00
N TYR A 190 7.24 -13.66 12.56
CA TYR A 190 6.31 -12.81 13.30
C TYR A 190 4.98 -12.73 12.54
N PRO A 191 3.82 -13.04 13.16
CA PRO A 191 2.52 -12.95 12.47
C PRO A 191 2.15 -11.49 12.21
N LEU A 192 1.63 -11.23 11.01
CA LEU A 192 1.04 -9.94 10.63
C LEU A 192 -0.47 -9.93 10.81
N ALA A 193 -1.10 -11.11 10.81
CA ALA A 193 -2.52 -11.32 11.06
C ALA A 193 -2.71 -12.44 12.09
N PRO A 194 -3.86 -12.53 12.77
CA PRO A 194 -4.18 -13.65 13.66
C PRO A 194 -4.03 -14.98 12.91
N ARG A 195 -3.33 -15.95 13.51
CA ARG A 195 -3.08 -17.25 12.84
C ARG A 195 -4.32 -18.14 12.82
N ARG A 196 -5.21 -17.97 13.78
CA ARG A 196 -6.46 -18.72 13.92
C ARG A 196 -7.57 -17.74 14.27
N LYS A 197 -8.79 -18.00 13.83
CA LYS A 197 -9.95 -17.14 14.13
C LYS A 197 -10.11 -16.87 15.63
N GLN A 198 -9.86 -17.87 16.45
CA GLN A 198 -9.97 -17.76 17.94
C GLN A 198 -8.86 -16.90 18.58
N ASP A 199 -7.82 -16.53 17.86
CA ASP A 199 -6.77 -15.63 18.32
C ASP A 199 -7.15 -14.15 18.09
N ALA A 200 -8.21 -13.89 17.31
CA ALA A 200 -8.76 -12.56 17.06
C ALA A 200 -9.45 -12.03 18.33
N GLN A 201 -9.21 -10.76 18.65
CA GLN A 201 -9.70 -10.11 19.86
C GLN A 201 -10.94 -9.23 19.59
N ASN A 202 -11.19 -8.90 18.32
CA ASN A 202 -12.32 -8.09 17.90
C ASN A 202 -12.72 -8.45 16.45
N ARG A 203 -13.83 -7.84 15.96
CA ARG A 203 -14.38 -8.09 14.62
C ARG A 203 -13.35 -7.79 13.52
N GLU A 204 -12.59 -6.73 13.65
CA GLU A 204 -11.62 -6.32 12.64
C GLU A 204 -10.49 -7.35 12.48
N GLN A 205 -9.99 -7.91 13.59
CA GLN A 205 -9.03 -9.01 13.57
C GLN A 205 -9.64 -10.34 13.07
N GLU A 206 -10.95 -10.57 13.29
CA GLU A 206 -11.63 -11.71 12.66
C GLU A 206 -11.71 -11.55 11.14
N ASP A 207 -12.05 -10.34 10.66
CA ASP A 207 -12.07 -9.99 9.23
C ASP A 207 -10.68 -10.07 8.60
N GLU A 208 -9.61 -9.68 9.33
CA GLU A 208 -8.22 -9.82 8.91
C GLU A 208 -7.82 -11.29 8.76
N TRP A 209 -8.14 -12.12 9.78
CA TRP A 209 -7.93 -13.56 9.68
C TRP A 209 -8.70 -14.15 8.49
N GLU A 210 -9.96 -13.77 8.31
CA GLU A 210 -10.79 -14.26 7.21
C GLU A 210 -10.18 -13.90 5.85
N TYR A 211 -9.70 -12.66 5.69
CA TYR A 211 -9.08 -12.20 4.45
C TYR A 211 -7.81 -13.00 4.12
N TYR A 212 -6.87 -13.11 5.07
CA TYR A 212 -5.57 -13.70 4.79
C TYR A 212 -5.53 -15.23 4.82
N HIS A 213 -6.50 -15.91 5.48
CA HIS A 213 -6.45 -17.35 5.72
C HIS A 213 -7.63 -18.15 5.15
N THR A 214 -8.55 -17.49 4.42
CA THR A 214 -9.68 -18.17 3.78
C THR A 214 -9.77 -17.82 2.28
N PRO A 215 -10.62 -18.50 1.48
CA PRO A 215 -10.82 -18.17 0.07
C PRO A 215 -11.30 -16.73 -0.20
N ARG A 216 -11.61 -15.93 0.82
CA ARG A 216 -11.94 -14.52 0.67
C ARG A 216 -10.80 -13.74 -0.02
N GLY A 217 -9.56 -13.91 0.44
CA GLY A 217 -8.41 -13.19 -0.11
C GLY A 217 -7.07 -13.89 0.09
N GLN A 218 -7.05 -15.15 0.59
CA GLN A 218 -5.80 -15.88 0.78
C GLN A 218 -5.03 -16.03 -0.53
N HIS A 219 -3.69 -15.92 -0.44
CA HIS A 219 -2.81 -16.16 -1.57
C HIS A 219 -1.55 -16.92 -1.12
N PRO A 220 -1.06 -17.91 -1.88
CA PRO A 220 0.09 -18.75 -1.47
C PRO A 220 1.37 -17.93 -1.25
N ASN A 221 1.53 -16.82 -1.96
CA ASN A 221 2.67 -15.91 -1.82
C ASN A 221 2.50 -14.86 -0.70
N ALA A 222 1.35 -14.82 -0.01
CA ALA A 222 1.03 -13.92 1.10
C ALA A 222 0.75 -14.71 2.38
N PRO A 223 1.78 -15.27 3.05
CA PRO A 223 1.60 -16.19 4.18
C PRO A 223 1.18 -15.49 5.50
N GLY A 224 0.87 -14.19 5.49
CA GLY A 224 0.43 -13.43 6.67
C GLY A 224 1.49 -13.30 7.77
N ILE A 225 2.77 -13.31 7.39
CA ILE A 225 3.91 -13.23 8.32
C ILE A 225 4.99 -12.29 7.81
N MET A 226 5.84 -11.83 8.72
CA MET A 226 7.15 -11.25 8.42
C MET A 226 8.26 -11.95 9.19
N THR A 227 9.54 -11.72 8.85
CA THR A 227 10.66 -12.14 9.69
C THR A 227 10.73 -11.25 10.93
N ALA A 228 10.93 -11.82 12.12
CA ALA A 228 10.98 -11.06 13.38
C ALA A 228 12.14 -10.05 13.41
N ARG A 229 13.23 -10.27 12.64
CA ARG A 229 14.32 -9.29 12.48
C ARG A 229 13.85 -7.95 11.91
N SER A 230 12.71 -7.90 11.21
CA SER A 230 12.11 -6.67 10.68
C SER A 230 11.80 -5.66 11.77
N LEU A 231 11.52 -6.11 13.01
CA LEU A 231 11.22 -5.25 14.14
C LEU A 231 12.30 -4.21 14.40
N THR A 232 13.60 -4.53 14.15
CA THR A 232 14.70 -3.56 14.28
C THR A 232 14.69 -2.46 13.23
N GLN A 233 13.87 -2.57 12.19
CA GLN A 233 13.73 -1.59 11.12
C GLN A 233 12.39 -0.85 11.21
N ILE A 234 11.38 -1.49 11.79
CA ILE A 234 10.02 -0.97 11.90
C ILE A 234 9.87 -0.03 13.09
N ILE A 235 10.38 -0.43 14.26
CA ILE A 235 10.05 0.24 15.54
C ILE A 235 10.43 1.72 15.57
N THR A 236 11.49 2.13 14.90
CA THR A 236 11.91 3.55 14.86
C THR A 236 11.48 4.28 13.59
N TYR A 237 10.78 3.61 12.69
CA TYR A 237 10.30 4.21 11.45
C TYR A 237 9.06 5.10 11.69
N ASP A 238 8.99 6.21 10.96
CA ASP A 238 7.81 7.07 10.85
C ASP A 238 7.58 7.42 9.38
N ALA A 239 6.48 6.89 8.82
CA ALA A 239 6.09 7.15 7.44
C ALA A 239 5.82 8.64 7.17
N PHE A 240 5.48 9.41 8.21
CA PHE A 240 5.11 10.82 8.13
C PHE A 240 6.26 11.76 8.51
N HIS A 241 7.48 11.23 8.64
CA HIS A 241 8.64 12.06 8.99
C HIS A 241 8.81 13.21 7.99
N LYS A 242 8.76 14.45 8.48
CA LYS A 242 8.80 15.69 7.68
C LYS A 242 7.62 15.93 6.74
N ALA A 243 6.46 15.28 6.96
CA ALA A 243 5.24 15.53 6.19
C ALA A 243 4.79 17.00 6.25
N GLU A 244 5.02 17.67 7.39
CA GLU A 244 4.72 19.07 7.63
C GLU A 244 5.58 20.05 6.79
N VAL A 245 6.57 19.54 6.08
CA VAL A 245 7.46 20.33 5.21
C VAL A 245 7.37 19.91 3.76
N TYR A 246 7.40 18.61 3.49
CA TYR A 246 7.63 18.08 2.15
C TYR A 246 6.42 17.37 1.54
N LEU A 247 5.40 17.00 2.31
CA LEU A 247 4.19 16.42 1.75
C LEU A 247 3.25 17.52 1.25
N THR A 248 3.54 18.05 0.08
CA THR A 248 2.85 19.22 -0.51
C THR A 248 1.89 18.85 -1.65
N GLN A 249 1.93 17.61 -2.14
CA GLN A 249 1.07 17.10 -3.21
C GLN A 249 -0.41 17.09 -2.79
N PRO A 250 -1.35 17.17 -3.74
CA PRO A 250 -2.75 16.86 -3.49
C PRO A 250 -2.94 15.49 -2.84
N LEU A 251 -3.80 15.42 -1.79
CA LEU A 251 -4.02 14.22 -1.00
C LEU A 251 -5.52 13.88 -0.92
N LEU A 252 -5.85 12.61 -1.14
CA LEU A 252 -7.13 12.04 -0.75
C LEU A 252 -6.90 10.89 0.22
N LEU A 253 -7.25 11.08 1.49
CA LEU A 253 -7.08 10.12 2.55
C LEU A 253 -8.43 9.48 2.88
N ILE A 254 -8.52 8.15 2.77
CA ILE A 254 -9.77 7.40 2.93
C ILE A 254 -9.65 6.42 4.08
N SER A 255 -10.62 6.41 4.99
CA SER A 255 -10.72 5.47 6.09
C SER A 255 -12.16 5.13 6.39
N GLY A 256 -12.41 3.98 7.02
CA GLY A 256 -13.73 3.64 7.54
C GLY A 256 -14.05 4.39 8.83
N SER A 257 -15.33 4.60 9.12
CA SER A 257 -15.76 5.19 10.40
C SER A 257 -15.53 4.25 11.59
N GLU A 258 -15.47 2.94 11.34
CA GLU A 258 -15.20 1.89 12.31
C GLU A 258 -13.77 1.31 12.21
N ASP A 259 -12.87 1.97 11.46
CA ASP A 259 -11.47 1.59 11.34
C ASP A 259 -10.71 1.93 12.62
N GLY A 260 -10.24 0.91 13.36
CA GLY A 260 -9.48 1.10 14.60
C GLY A 260 -8.14 1.82 14.38
N ALA A 261 -7.58 1.74 13.18
CA ALA A 261 -6.34 2.43 12.80
C ALA A 261 -6.56 3.85 12.25
N ARG A 262 -7.79 4.34 12.19
CA ARG A 262 -8.13 5.63 11.59
C ARG A 262 -7.30 6.81 12.12
N TRP A 263 -6.91 6.77 13.39
CA TRP A 263 -6.09 7.83 13.99
C TRP A 263 -4.79 8.11 13.21
N MET A 264 -4.22 7.10 12.54
CA MET A 264 -3.05 7.28 11.68
C MET A 264 -3.40 8.03 10.38
N THR A 265 -4.61 7.85 9.85
CA THR A 265 -5.12 8.64 8.72
C THR A 265 -5.35 10.11 9.11
N ASP A 266 -5.96 10.33 10.28
CA ASP A 266 -6.19 11.67 10.83
C ASP A 266 -4.86 12.39 11.11
N GLU A 267 -3.86 11.70 11.69
CA GLU A 267 -2.51 12.24 11.91
C GLU A 267 -1.82 12.64 10.59
N ALA A 268 -1.86 11.79 9.57
CA ALA A 268 -1.27 12.10 8.28
C ALA A 268 -1.93 13.32 7.63
N HIS A 269 -3.27 13.42 7.74
CA HIS A 269 -4.01 14.59 7.27
C HIS A 269 -3.56 15.86 8.01
N ASP A 270 -3.47 15.82 9.32
CA ASP A 270 -3.11 17.01 10.13
C ASP A 270 -1.67 17.46 9.87
N ARG A 271 -0.73 16.50 9.77
CA ARG A 271 0.70 16.79 9.56
C ARG A 271 1.05 17.23 8.13
N ALA A 272 0.26 16.84 7.12
CA ALA A 272 0.59 17.15 5.73
C ALA A 272 0.66 18.66 5.45
N ALA A 273 1.75 19.12 4.82
CA ALA A 273 1.92 20.49 4.35
C ALA A 273 1.00 20.85 3.18
N SER A 274 0.41 19.87 2.54
CA SER A 274 -0.52 20.05 1.41
C SER A 274 -1.66 21.00 1.77
N ARG A 275 -1.94 21.93 0.86
CA ARG A 275 -3.12 22.83 0.92
C ARG A 275 -4.34 22.24 0.20
N ASP A 276 -4.13 21.20 -0.56
CA ASP A 276 -5.15 20.44 -1.31
C ASP A 276 -5.23 19.04 -0.74
N LYS A 277 -5.89 18.90 0.40
CA LYS A 277 -6.03 17.63 1.11
C LYS A 277 -7.47 17.42 1.55
N ALA A 278 -7.97 16.21 1.34
CA ALA A 278 -9.30 15.79 1.74
C ALA A 278 -9.26 14.48 2.53
N LEU A 279 -10.11 14.41 3.55
CA LEU A 279 -10.39 13.19 4.29
C LEU A 279 -11.78 12.71 3.89
N TYR A 280 -11.87 11.47 3.41
CA TYR A 280 -13.13 10.81 3.09
C TYR A 280 -13.36 9.64 4.05
N VAL A 281 -14.44 9.70 4.82
CA VAL A 281 -14.79 8.67 5.81
C VAL A 281 -15.96 7.85 5.30
N VAL A 282 -15.72 6.55 5.12
CA VAL A 282 -16.74 5.59 4.67
C VAL A 282 -17.55 5.12 5.89
N ASP A 283 -18.81 5.49 5.93
CA ASP A 283 -19.69 5.20 7.07
C ASP A 283 -19.92 3.69 7.23
N GLY A 284 -19.80 3.19 8.47
CA GLY A 284 -20.02 1.79 8.86
C GLY A 284 -18.94 0.81 8.39
N ALA A 285 -17.90 1.26 7.68
CA ALA A 285 -16.80 0.40 7.26
C ALA A 285 -15.70 0.33 8.33
N ASN A 286 -15.15 -0.87 8.54
CA ASN A 286 -13.89 -1.07 9.26
C ASN A 286 -12.71 -1.12 8.29
N HIS A 287 -11.48 -1.33 8.82
CA HIS A 287 -10.25 -1.40 8.02
C HIS A 287 -10.33 -2.45 6.89
N MET A 288 -10.81 -3.65 7.21
CA MET A 288 -10.83 -4.79 6.31
C MET A 288 -12.01 -4.79 5.33
N ASP A 289 -13.06 -4.02 5.61
CA ASP A 289 -14.18 -3.84 4.69
C ASP A 289 -13.74 -3.10 3.41
N LEU A 290 -12.75 -2.20 3.54
CA LEU A 290 -12.19 -1.45 2.41
C LEU A 290 -11.20 -2.26 1.56
N TYR A 291 -10.89 -3.52 1.92
CA TYR A 291 -10.00 -4.36 1.12
C TYR A 291 -10.71 -4.97 -0.10
N ASP A 292 -11.95 -5.46 0.07
CA ASP A 292 -12.63 -6.25 -0.95
C ASP A 292 -14.16 -6.20 -0.90
N ARG A 293 -14.77 -5.67 0.19
CA ARG A 293 -16.22 -5.75 0.37
C ARG A 293 -16.97 -4.68 -0.42
N GLN A 294 -18.01 -5.14 -1.12
CA GLN A 294 -18.94 -4.26 -1.79
C GLN A 294 -20.08 -3.86 -0.82
N PRO A 295 -20.63 -2.64 -0.92
CA PRO A 295 -20.37 -1.62 -1.95
C PRO A 295 -19.18 -0.68 -1.62
N TYR A 296 -18.50 -0.85 -0.49
CA TYR A 296 -17.47 0.06 0.01
C TYR A 296 -16.31 0.28 -0.99
N VAL A 297 -15.80 -0.81 -1.58
CA VAL A 297 -14.70 -0.71 -2.55
C VAL A 297 -15.10 0.07 -3.79
N ASP A 298 -16.34 -0.07 -4.28
CA ASP A 298 -16.79 0.67 -5.47
C ASP A 298 -16.92 2.16 -5.17
N ASP A 299 -17.42 2.52 -3.99
CA ASP A 299 -17.48 3.91 -3.53
C ASP A 299 -16.08 4.52 -3.43
N VAL A 300 -15.17 3.87 -2.71
CA VAL A 300 -13.76 4.30 -2.54
C VAL A 300 -13.06 4.45 -3.90
N VAL A 301 -13.23 3.49 -4.81
CA VAL A 301 -12.64 3.58 -6.16
C VAL A 301 -13.22 4.76 -6.94
N SER A 302 -14.52 5.05 -6.81
CA SER A 302 -15.14 6.22 -7.46
C SER A 302 -14.49 7.52 -6.99
N GLN A 303 -14.27 7.67 -5.67
CA GLN A 303 -13.59 8.84 -5.10
C GLN A 303 -12.14 8.95 -5.60
N LEU A 304 -11.38 7.85 -5.57
CA LEU A 304 -9.98 7.81 -6.02
C LEU A 304 -9.86 8.11 -7.52
N ALA A 305 -10.71 7.50 -8.35
CA ALA A 305 -10.68 7.71 -9.79
C ALA A 305 -10.99 9.16 -10.15
N SER A 306 -12.01 9.75 -9.53
CA SER A 306 -12.34 11.18 -9.70
C SER A 306 -11.18 12.07 -9.25
N PHE A 307 -10.61 11.81 -8.09
CA PHE A 307 -9.46 12.55 -7.55
C PHE A 307 -8.26 12.51 -8.49
N PHE A 308 -7.83 11.32 -8.91
CA PHE A 308 -6.67 11.19 -9.81
C PHE A 308 -6.96 11.77 -11.19
N ALA A 309 -8.17 11.61 -11.75
CA ALA A 309 -8.54 12.20 -13.03
C ALA A 309 -8.43 13.73 -12.99
N ASP A 310 -8.84 14.35 -11.89
CA ASP A 310 -8.78 15.80 -11.71
C ASP A 310 -7.34 16.28 -11.45
N ARG A 311 -6.64 15.70 -10.49
CA ARG A 311 -5.30 16.15 -10.06
C ARG A 311 -4.17 15.74 -11.01
N LEU A 312 -4.37 14.71 -11.81
CA LEU A 312 -3.48 14.28 -12.88
C LEU A 312 -4.00 14.71 -14.28
N SER A 313 -4.97 15.62 -14.34
CA SER A 313 -5.39 16.24 -15.61
C SER A 313 -4.23 17.02 -16.22
N ARG A 314 -4.21 17.18 -17.56
CA ARG A 314 -3.27 18.09 -18.20
C ARG A 314 -3.55 19.49 -17.66
N SER A 315 -2.62 20.07 -16.93
CA SER A 315 -2.66 21.48 -16.61
C SER A 315 -2.78 22.21 -17.94
N GLY A 316 -3.79 23.04 -18.09
CA GLY A 316 -3.97 23.83 -19.30
C GLY A 316 -2.65 24.53 -19.64
N ALA A 317 -2.25 24.38 -20.91
CA ALA A 317 -1.08 25.02 -21.48
C ALA A 317 -1.16 26.55 -21.36
#